data_fa2ee5cf2018f590eb9db2562a0ccb76
#
_entry.id   fa2ee5cf2018f590eb9db2562a0ccb76
#
_cell.length_a   1.000
_cell.length_b   1.000
_cell.length_c   1.000
_cell.angle_alpha   90.00
_cell.angle_beta   90.00
_cell.angle_gamma   90.00
#
_symmetry.space_group_name_H-M   'P 1'
#
loop_
_entity.id
_entity.type
_entity.pdbx_description
1 polymer ?
#
loop_
_entity_poly.entity_id
_entity_poly.type
_entity_poly.pdbx_seq_one_letter_code
_entity_poly.pdbx_strand_id
1 'polypeptide(L)'
;MIYGKTKGTDFEKLCEGAAKAEAAGVMMYYALARMAKEQGYPEEVSDKFVEMANQEAVHSGFYATLNGKFDADIWQLAEAFAAREEKGEEQVNQFAQAFRAASLNEAADEMEVFAKQEGHHGATLRAMVEKYRK
;
A
#
# COMPACT_ATOMS: atom_id res chain seq x y z
N MET A 1 16.15 -13.04 13.88
CA MET A 1 15.10 -12.03 13.73
C MET A 1 15.69 -10.64 13.56
N ILE A 2 15.13 -9.82 12.68
CA ILE A 2 15.66 -8.48 12.36
C ILE A 2 14.85 -7.35 13.02
N TYR A 3 13.67 -7.64 13.56
CA TYR A 3 12.77 -6.62 14.12
C TYR A 3 13.46 -5.72 15.14
N GLY A 4 13.42 -4.42 14.89
CA GLY A 4 13.92 -3.39 15.80
C GLY A 4 15.43 -3.32 15.97
N LYS A 5 16.21 -4.04 15.18
CA LYS A 5 17.67 -4.14 15.34
C LYS A 5 18.40 -2.82 15.11
N THR A 6 17.86 -1.91 14.34
CA THR A 6 18.46 -0.59 14.07
C THR A 6 17.85 0.53 14.89
N LYS A 7 16.75 0.26 15.59
CA LYS A 7 16.10 1.28 16.45
C LYS A 7 17.03 1.74 17.55
N GLY A 8 17.19 3.07 17.69
CA GLY A 8 18.08 3.66 18.68
C GLY A 8 19.56 3.57 18.33
N THR A 9 19.91 3.11 17.14
CA THR A 9 21.30 3.06 16.66
C THR A 9 21.58 4.15 15.63
N ASP A 10 22.85 4.28 15.23
CA ASP A 10 23.26 5.22 14.16
C ASP A 10 22.63 4.89 12.79
N PHE A 11 22.11 3.68 12.61
CA PHE A 11 21.46 3.24 11.39
C PHE A 11 19.95 3.57 11.31
N GLU A 12 19.35 4.03 12.40
CA GLU A 12 17.89 4.28 12.46
C GLU A 12 17.42 5.24 11.37
N LYS A 13 18.07 6.41 11.26
CA LYS A 13 17.72 7.42 10.25
C LYS A 13 17.95 6.94 8.82
N LEU A 14 19.03 6.18 8.62
CA LEU A 14 19.33 5.59 7.30
C LEU A 14 18.23 4.61 6.88
N CYS A 15 17.80 3.75 7.78
CA CYS A 15 16.72 2.78 7.51
C CYS A 15 15.38 3.47 7.31
N GLU A 16 15.08 4.54 8.05
CA GLU A 16 13.87 5.33 7.85
C GLU A 16 13.85 5.96 6.45
N GLY A 17 14.95 6.58 6.06
CA GLY A 17 15.12 7.16 4.72
C GLY A 17 15.02 6.12 3.62
N ALA A 18 15.65 4.97 3.80
CA ALA A 18 15.57 3.85 2.84
C ALA A 18 14.15 3.32 2.68
N ALA A 19 13.42 3.14 3.78
CA ALA A 19 12.01 2.69 3.72
C ALA A 19 11.15 3.65 2.91
N LYS A 20 11.32 4.96 3.12
CA LYS A 20 10.58 6.00 2.38
C LYS A 20 10.97 6.05 0.91
N ALA A 21 12.27 5.93 0.60
CA ALA A 21 12.75 5.93 -0.77
C ALA A 21 12.22 4.72 -1.56
N GLU A 22 12.21 3.54 -0.96
CA GLU A 22 11.66 2.33 -1.56
C GLU A 22 10.13 2.47 -1.77
N ALA A 23 9.41 3.03 -0.82
CA ALA A 23 7.97 3.28 -0.96
C ALA A 23 7.68 4.25 -2.12
N ALA A 24 8.50 5.29 -2.29
CA ALA A 24 8.42 6.20 -3.43
C ALA A 24 8.69 5.46 -4.75
N GLY A 25 9.61 4.52 -4.76
CA GLY A 25 9.89 3.66 -5.92
C GLY A 25 8.70 2.80 -6.31
N VAL A 26 7.97 2.26 -5.34
CA VAL A 26 6.71 1.49 -5.59
C VAL A 26 5.72 2.35 -6.38
N MET A 27 5.45 3.55 -5.90
CA MET A 27 4.54 4.48 -6.56
C MET A 27 4.99 4.82 -7.98
N MET A 28 6.28 5.12 -8.15
CA MET A 28 6.86 5.46 -9.46
C MET A 28 6.73 4.30 -10.45
N TYR A 29 7.11 3.09 -10.08
CA TYR A 29 7.06 1.95 -10.98
C TYR A 29 5.63 1.54 -11.34
N TYR A 30 4.68 1.61 -10.41
CA TYR A 30 3.27 1.37 -10.75
C TYR A 30 2.72 2.46 -11.67
N ALA A 31 3.10 3.73 -11.47
CA ALA A 31 2.72 4.80 -12.39
C ALA A 31 3.30 4.59 -13.78
N LEU A 32 4.58 4.19 -13.88
CA LEU A 32 5.22 3.87 -15.17
C LEU A 32 4.54 2.69 -15.86
N ALA A 33 4.14 1.67 -15.11
CA ALA A 33 3.40 0.53 -15.65
C ALA A 33 2.07 0.98 -16.28
N ARG A 34 1.33 1.85 -15.59
CA ARG A 34 0.08 2.42 -16.09
C ARG A 34 0.29 3.27 -17.33
N MET A 35 1.27 4.17 -17.29
CA MET A 35 1.59 5.06 -18.40
C MET A 35 2.05 4.27 -19.64
N ALA A 36 2.81 3.20 -19.44
CA ALA A 36 3.23 2.34 -20.54
C ALA A 36 2.04 1.70 -21.26
N LYS A 37 1.04 1.24 -20.51
CA LYS A 37 -0.20 0.69 -21.10
C LYS A 37 -0.97 1.76 -21.88
N GLU A 38 -1.16 2.93 -21.29
CA GLU A 38 -1.89 4.03 -21.91
C GLU A 38 -1.19 4.55 -23.18
N GLN A 39 0.14 4.48 -23.22
CA GLN A 39 0.94 4.87 -24.39
C GLN A 39 1.08 3.75 -25.45
N GLY A 40 0.48 2.59 -25.20
CA GLY A 40 0.45 1.49 -26.17
C GLY A 40 1.74 0.69 -26.26
N TYR A 41 2.60 0.73 -25.25
CA TYR A 41 3.77 -0.14 -25.21
C TYR A 41 3.36 -1.61 -25.01
N PRO A 42 4.20 -2.57 -25.46
CA PRO A 42 3.93 -3.98 -25.23
C PRO A 42 3.73 -4.31 -23.75
N GLU A 43 2.86 -5.27 -23.46
CA GLU A 43 2.53 -5.68 -22.08
C GLU A 43 3.78 -6.02 -21.26
N GLU A 44 4.80 -6.59 -21.89
CA GLU A 44 6.08 -6.89 -21.27
C GLU A 44 6.69 -5.67 -20.54
N VAL A 45 6.53 -4.47 -21.08
CA VAL A 45 7.07 -3.24 -20.47
C VAL A 45 6.38 -2.96 -19.15
N SER A 46 5.05 -2.98 -19.13
CA SER A 46 4.30 -2.77 -17.90
C SER A 46 4.56 -3.88 -16.86
N ASP A 47 4.67 -5.13 -17.29
CA ASP A 47 4.96 -6.27 -16.42
C ASP A 47 6.31 -6.13 -15.72
N LYS A 48 7.33 -5.65 -16.42
CA LYS A 48 8.65 -5.38 -15.84
C LYS A 48 8.59 -4.29 -14.78
N PHE A 49 7.85 -3.22 -15.02
CA PHE A 49 7.65 -2.17 -14.01
C PHE A 49 6.91 -2.70 -12.78
N VAL A 50 5.88 -3.53 -12.96
CA VAL A 50 5.14 -4.15 -11.84
C VAL A 50 6.06 -5.06 -11.03
N GLU A 51 6.90 -5.87 -11.68
CA GLU A 51 7.88 -6.72 -11.00
C GLU A 51 8.81 -5.89 -10.11
N MET A 52 9.36 -4.80 -10.64
CA MET A 52 10.22 -3.91 -9.86
C MET A 52 9.47 -3.23 -8.72
N ALA A 53 8.22 -2.79 -8.94
CA ALA A 53 7.38 -2.21 -7.89
C ALA A 53 7.18 -3.19 -6.73
N ASN A 54 6.90 -4.44 -7.02
CA ASN A 54 6.70 -5.48 -5.99
C ASN A 54 7.99 -5.75 -5.20
N GLN A 55 9.14 -5.74 -5.85
CA GLN A 55 10.44 -5.88 -5.17
C GLN A 55 10.71 -4.68 -4.25
N GLU A 56 10.47 -3.46 -4.72
CA GLU A 56 10.61 -2.25 -3.91
C GLU A 56 9.69 -2.27 -2.68
N ALA A 57 8.48 -2.81 -2.81
CA ALA A 57 7.56 -2.96 -1.69
C ALA A 57 8.12 -3.88 -0.59
N VAL A 58 8.74 -4.99 -0.99
CA VAL A 58 9.42 -5.91 -0.06
C VAL A 58 10.59 -5.21 0.64
N HIS A 59 11.40 -4.44 -0.11
CA HIS A 59 12.51 -3.68 0.45
C HIS A 59 12.02 -2.66 1.48
N SER A 60 10.96 -1.92 1.19
CA SER A 60 10.38 -0.93 2.10
C SER A 60 9.93 -1.58 3.41
N GLY A 61 9.21 -2.69 3.34
CA GLY A 61 8.78 -3.46 4.50
C GLY A 61 9.96 -4.00 5.32
N PHE A 62 11.02 -4.44 4.65
CA PHE A 62 12.26 -4.89 5.30
C PHE A 62 12.87 -3.79 6.18
N TYR A 63 13.08 -2.60 5.62
CA TYR A 63 13.66 -1.48 6.36
C TYR A 63 12.77 -1.01 7.51
N ALA A 64 11.45 -1.00 7.31
CA ALA A 64 10.50 -0.65 8.37
C ALA A 64 10.55 -1.66 9.53
N THR A 65 10.64 -2.94 9.22
CA THR A 65 10.77 -4.03 10.21
C THR A 65 12.08 -3.92 10.97
N LEU A 66 13.18 -3.73 10.24
CA LEU A 66 14.52 -3.58 10.82
C LEU A 66 14.56 -2.42 11.81
N ASN A 67 13.84 -1.35 11.52
CA ASN A 67 13.76 -0.15 12.35
C ASN A 67 12.71 -0.22 13.48
N GLY A 68 11.92 -1.30 13.54
CA GLY A 68 10.86 -1.41 14.53
C GLY A 68 9.83 -0.28 14.40
N LYS A 69 9.51 0.14 13.18
CA LYS A 69 8.61 1.25 12.91
C LYS A 69 7.22 1.03 13.47
N PHE A 70 6.73 -0.19 13.40
CA PHE A 70 5.42 -0.59 13.90
C PHE A 70 5.57 -1.43 15.16
N ASP A 71 4.55 -1.43 16.01
CA ASP A 71 4.53 -2.27 17.20
C ASP A 71 4.61 -3.75 16.84
N ALA A 72 5.18 -4.55 17.76
CA ALA A 72 5.28 -6.00 17.57
C ALA A 72 3.93 -6.72 17.68
N ASP A 73 2.91 -6.10 18.29
CA ASP A 73 1.56 -6.64 18.33
C ASP A 73 0.86 -6.42 16.97
N ILE A 74 1.05 -7.38 16.07
CA ILE A 74 0.49 -7.31 14.72
C ILE A 74 -1.05 -7.29 14.72
N TRP A 75 -1.69 -7.85 15.74
CA TRP A 75 -3.15 -7.91 15.80
C TRP A 75 -3.77 -6.58 16.23
N GLN A 76 -3.10 -5.85 17.12
CA GLN A 76 -3.49 -4.48 17.44
C GLN A 76 -3.39 -3.58 16.21
N LEU A 77 -2.32 -3.72 15.44
CA LEU A 77 -2.16 -2.99 14.17
C LEU A 77 -3.24 -3.39 13.16
N ALA A 78 -3.52 -4.68 13.03
CA ALA A 78 -4.53 -5.16 12.09
C ALA A 78 -5.91 -4.58 12.42
N GLU A 79 -6.30 -4.50 13.69
CA GLU A 79 -7.55 -3.85 14.10
C GLU A 79 -7.59 -2.36 13.74
N ALA A 80 -6.51 -1.65 13.99
CA ALA A 80 -6.40 -0.23 13.67
C ALA A 80 -6.49 -0.01 12.15
N PHE A 81 -5.82 -0.84 11.37
CA PHE A 81 -5.87 -0.78 9.91
C PHE A 81 -7.23 -1.19 9.35
N ALA A 82 -7.90 -2.18 9.95
CA ALA A 82 -9.26 -2.55 9.55
C ALA A 82 -10.22 -1.34 9.61
N ALA A 83 -10.18 -0.58 10.70
CA ALA A 83 -10.97 0.62 10.86
C ALA A 83 -10.61 1.70 9.82
N ARG A 84 -9.31 1.85 9.52
CA ARG A 84 -8.82 2.78 8.50
C ARG A 84 -9.28 2.38 7.09
N GLU A 85 -9.24 1.09 6.76
CA GLU A 85 -9.69 0.56 5.47
C GLU A 85 -11.19 0.76 5.27
N GLU A 86 -12.00 0.57 6.31
CA GLU A 86 -13.43 0.83 6.26
C GLU A 86 -13.74 2.31 5.99
N LYS A 87 -13.02 3.22 6.64
CA LYS A 87 -13.08 4.66 6.34
C LYS A 87 -12.59 4.96 4.93
N GLY A 88 -11.55 4.28 4.48
CA GLY A 88 -10.98 4.39 3.14
C GLY A 88 -12.01 4.07 2.07
N GLU A 89 -12.81 3.01 2.25
CA GLU A 89 -13.90 2.66 1.34
C GLU A 89 -14.88 3.83 1.17
N GLU A 90 -15.34 4.40 2.27
CA GLU A 90 -16.27 5.53 2.25
C GLU A 90 -15.66 6.76 1.56
N GLN A 91 -14.43 7.12 1.94
CA GLN A 91 -13.73 8.28 1.39
C GLN A 91 -13.47 8.15 -0.10
N VAL A 92 -13.02 6.98 -0.55
CA VAL A 92 -12.76 6.75 -1.99
C VAL A 92 -14.05 6.80 -2.79
N ASN A 93 -15.16 6.28 -2.26
CA ASN A 93 -16.47 6.41 -2.91
C ASN A 93 -16.90 7.88 -3.03
N GLN A 94 -16.66 8.70 -2.01
CA GLN A 94 -16.94 10.14 -2.06
C GLN A 94 -16.08 10.84 -3.13
N PHE A 95 -14.80 10.51 -3.22
CA PHE A 95 -13.91 11.03 -4.27
C PHE A 95 -14.38 10.60 -5.66
N ALA A 96 -14.80 9.34 -5.82
CA ALA A 96 -15.33 8.85 -7.10
C ALA A 96 -16.56 9.64 -7.53
N GLN A 97 -17.47 9.97 -6.61
CA GLN A 97 -18.63 10.81 -6.91
C GLN A 97 -18.22 12.22 -7.36
N ALA A 98 -17.26 12.84 -6.67
CA ALA A 98 -16.75 14.16 -7.04
C ALA A 98 -16.08 14.13 -8.43
N PHE A 99 -15.32 13.09 -8.73
CA PHE A 99 -14.67 12.90 -10.04
C PHE A 99 -15.71 12.70 -11.14
N ARG A 100 -16.76 11.94 -10.87
CA ARG A 100 -17.87 11.73 -11.81
C ARG A 100 -18.61 13.04 -12.09
N ALA A 101 -18.84 13.87 -11.09
CA ALA A 101 -19.43 15.19 -11.24
C ALA A 101 -18.55 16.13 -12.09
N ALA A 102 -17.24 15.91 -12.10
CA ALA A 102 -16.28 16.64 -12.94
C ALA A 102 -16.06 15.97 -14.32
N SER A 103 -16.88 15.01 -14.69
CA SER A 103 -16.79 14.23 -15.96
C SER A 103 -15.53 13.37 -16.10
N LEU A 104 -14.86 13.05 -15.00
CA LEU A 104 -13.72 12.11 -14.96
C LEU A 104 -14.23 10.68 -14.73
N ASN A 105 -15.07 10.19 -15.63
CA ASN A 105 -15.82 8.95 -15.44
C ASN A 105 -14.95 7.70 -15.38
N GLU A 106 -13.92 7.60 -16.22
CA GLU A 106 -13.01 6.44 -16.22
C GLU A 106 -12.26 6.34 -14.90
N ALA A 107 -11.77 7.45 -14.39
CA ALA A 107 -11.10 7.49 -13.08
C ALA A 107 -12.09 7.13 -11.95
N ALA A 108 -13.31 7.65 -12.00
CA ALA A 108 -14.34 7.34 -11.01
C ALA A 108 -14.68 5.84 -11.00
N ASP A 109 -14.78 5.21 -12.16
CA ASP A 109 -15.02 3.77 -12.27
C ASP A 109 -13.92 2.94 -11.60
N GLU A 110 -12.66 3.29 -11.83
CA GLU A 110 -11.52 2.61 -11.18
C GLU A 110 -11.50 2.86 -9.67
N MET A 111 -11.80 4.08 -9.24
CA MET A 111 -11.87 4.43 -7.82
C MET A 111 -12.96 3.65 -7.09
N GLU A 112 -14.10 3.38 -7.72
CA GLU A 112 -15.15 2.54 -7.14
C GLU A 112 -14.68 1.09 -6.94
N VAL A 113 -13.83 0.57 -7.84
CA VAL A 113 -13.18 -0.73 -7.65
C VAL A 113 -12.22 -0.68 -6.46
N PHE A 114 -11.42 0.37 -6.35
CA PHE A 114 -10.50 0.53 -5.21
C PHE A 114 -11.25 0.62 -3.88
N ALA A 115 -12.39 1.33 -3.86
CA ALA A 115 -13.23 1.41 -2.67
C ALA A 115 -13.68 0.03 -2.19
N LYS A 116 -14.11 -0.84 -3.10
CA LYS A 116 -14.49 -2.23 -2.77
C LYS A 116 -13.31 -3.02 -2.23
N GLN A 117 -12.13 -2.84 -2.80
CA GLN A 117 -10.90 -3.48 -2.31
C GLN A 117 -10.55 -3.01 -0.89
N GLU A 118 -10.68 -1.71 -0.61
CA GLU A 118 -10.47 -1.16 0.74
C GLU A 118 -11.40 -1.82 1.76
N GLY A 119 -12.69 -1.94 1.44
CA GLY A 119 -13.67 -2.63 2.29
C GLY A 119 -13.34 -4.11 2.47
N HIS A 120 -12.89 -4.77 1.41
CA HIS A 120 -12.47 -6.17 1.48
C HIS A 120 -11.22 -6.34 2.36
N HIS A 121 -10.26 -5.42 2.29
CA HIS A 121 -9.10 -5.42 3.18
C HIS A 121 -9.53 -5.33 4.64
N GLY A 122 -10.45 -4.42 4.97
CA GLY A 122 -10.97 -4.27 6.32
C GLY A 122 -11.63 -5.54 6.84
N ALA A 123 -12.49 -6.16 6.05
CA ALA A 123 -13.15 -7.42 6.39
C ALA A 123 -12.16 -8.56 6.58
N THR A 124 -11.16 -8.65 5.71
CA THR A 124 -10.10 -9.66 5.80
C THR A 124 -9.28 -9.50 7.09
N LEU A 125 -8.88 -8.27 7.41
CA LEU A 125 -8.14 -7.99 8.64
C LEU A 125 -8.92 -8.39 9.89
N ARG A 126 -10.21 -8.05 9.96
CA ARG A 126 -11.07 -8.44 11.09
C ARG A 126 -11.20 -9.95 11.23
N ALA A 127 -11.41 -10.64 10.12
CA ALA A 127 -11.50 -12.10 10.12
C ALA A 127 -10.19 -12.75 10.59
N MET A 128 -9.04 -12.20 10.21
CA MET A 128 -7.74 -12.69 10.66
C MET A 128 -7.53 -12.44 12.16
N VAL A 129 -7.88 -11.26 12.66
CA VAL A 129 -7.81 -10.95 14.10
C VAL A 129 -8.67 -11.94 14.89
N GLU A 130 -9.92 -12.15 14.48
CA GLU A 130 -10.82 -13.08 15.13
C GLU A 130 -10.27 -14.51 15.16
N LYS A 131 -9.70 -14.95 14.05
CA LYS A 131 -9.21 -16.32 13.90
C LYS A 131 -7.90 -16.60 14.62
N TYR A 132 -6.96 -15.65 14.62
CA TYR A 132 -5.57 -15.91 15.00
C TYR A 132 -5.09 -15.19 16.26
N ARG A 133 -5.76 -14.13 16.69
CA ARG A 133 -5.43 -13.44 17.95
C ARG A 133 -5.91 -14.32 19.10
N LYS A 134 -4.97 -14.66 19.95
CA LYS A 134 -5.25 -15.50 21.13
C LYS A 134 -5.52 -14.67 22.36
#